data_5e7945afd7c4ee9dc164e873bede79db
#
_entry.id   5e7945afd7c4ee9dc164e873bede79db
#
_cell.length_a   1.000
_cell.length_b   1.000
_cell.length_c   1.000
_cell.angle_alpha   90.00
_cell.angle_beta   90.00
_cell.angle_gamma   90.00
#
_symmetry.space_group_name_H-M   'P 1'
#
loop_
_entity.id
_entity.type
_entity.pdbx_description
1 polymer ?
#
loop_
_entity_poly.entity_id
_entity_poly.type
_entity_poly.pdbx_seq_one_letter_code
_entity_poly.pdbx_strand_id
1 'polypeptide(L)'
;MTHSPSTGARTRARELLVQALYQKQIAGHDLAELLKQFHEQTAYARVDHEFFDAALPAICKTQAELEKKIDELIDRPLEQLDPVELAVLLIGVYELESRIDVPYRVVINEGVNLAKRFGALDGHKYINACLDVAAQSLRSNEVSKQSSG
;
A
#
# COMPACT_ATOMS: atom_id res chain seq x y z
N MET A 1 -8.02 24.66 15.70
CA MET A 1 -8.65 23.85 14.66
C MET A 1 -7.83 22.62 14.38
N THR A 2 -8.40 21.48 14.59
CA THR A 2 -7.74 20.24 14.30
C THR A 2 -7.83 19.96 12.79
N HIS A 3 -6.70 19.80 12.18
CA HIS A 3 -6.66 19.41 10.79
C HIS A 3 -6.51 17.92 10.68
N SER A 4 -7.55 17.26 10.16
CA SER A 4 -7.29 15.95 9.59
C SER A 4 -6.33 16.17 8.42
N PRO A 5 -5.37 15.30 8.19
CA PRO A 5 -4.56 15.39 6.99
C PRO A 5 -5.46 15.42 5.76
N SER A 6 -5.16 16.27 4.81
CA SER A 6 -5.94 16.33 3.58
C SER A 6 -5.82 15.00 2.84
N THR A 7 -6.84 14.66 2.06
CA THR A 7 -6.82 13.47 1.20
C THR A 7 -5.55 13.47 0.35
N GLY A 8 -5.16 14.65 -0.15
CA GLY A 8 -3.95 14.79 -0.93
C GLY A 8 -2.68 14.42 -0.17
N ALA A 9 -2.60 14.78 1.11
CA ALA A 9 -1.41 14.46 1.92
C ALA A 9 -1.26 12.95 2.12
N ARG A 10 -2.36 12.25 2.34
CA ARG A 10 -2.31 10.79 2.51
C ARG A 10 -2.03 10.09 1.19
N THR A 11 -2.60 10.56 0.10
CA THR A 11 -2.28 10.04 -1.24
C THR A 11 -0.79 10.21 -1.53
N ARG A 12 -0.22 11.37 -1.20
CA ARG A 12 1.22 11.60 -1.37
C ARG A 12 2.05 10.69 -0.47
N ALA A 13 1.56 10.40 0.74
CA ALA A 13 2.25 9.44 1.62
C ALA A 13 2.31 8.06 0.98
N ARG A 14 1.21 7.61 0.36
CA ARG A 14 1.19 6.32 -0.34
C ARG A 14 2.14 6.33 -1.54
N GLU A 15 2.20 7.43 -2.29
CA GLU A 15 3.15 7.56 -3.40
C GLU A 15 4.59 7.45 -2.91
N LEU A 16 4.90 8.10 -1.81
CA LEU A 16 6.24 8.02 -1.23
C LEU A 16 6.55 6.62 -0.71
N LEU A 17 5.55 5.92 -0.15
CA LEU A 17 5.69 4.53 0.26
C LEU A 17 6.04 3.61 -0.90
N VAL A 18 5.39 3.79 -2.06
CA VAL A 18 5.73 2.99 -3.26
C VAL A 18 7.19 3.17 -3.60
N GLN A 19 7.67 4.41 -3.60
CA GLN A 19 9.07 4.71 -3.92
C GLN A 19 10.03 4.07 -2.91
N ALA A 20 9.71 4.17 -1.62
CA ALA A 20 10.55 3.58 -0.57
C ALA A 20 10.61 2.05 -0.68
N LEU A 21 9.46 1.41 -0.87
CA LEU A 21 9.41 -0.05 -0.99
C LEU A 21 10.07 -0.53 -2.27
N TYR A 22 9.90 0.19 -3.36
CA TYR A 22 10.59 -0.10 -4.61
C TYR A 22 12.10 -0.06 -4.40
N GLN A 23 12.60 1.00 -3.77
CA GLN A 23 14.03 1.15 -3.52
C GLN A 23 14.58 0.05 -2.60
N LYS A 24 13.81 -0.33 -1.58
CA LYS A 24 14.19 -1.43 -0.70
C LYS A 24 14.39 -2.73 -1.50
N GLN A 25 13.47 -3.02 -2.42
CA GLN A 25 13.57 -4.23 -3.24
C GLN A 25 14.78 -4.21 -4.17
N ILE A 26 15.07 -3.07 -4.77
CA ILE A 26 16.14 -2.96 -5.78
C ILE A 26 17.51 -2.81 -5.12
N ALA A 27 17.62 -2.02 -4.07
CA ALA A 27 18.92 -1.66 -3.47
C ALA A 27 19.21 -2.37 -2.15
N GLY A 28 18.23 -2.98 -1.52
CA GLY A 28 18.44 -3.75 -0.29
C GLY A 28 18.72 -2.91 0.95
N HIS A 29 18.31 -1.66 0.98
CA HIS A 29 18.50 -0.80 2.15
C HIS A 29 17.71 -1.32 3.34
N ASP A 30 18.25 -1.16 4.56
CA ASP A 30 17.51 -1.50 5.76
C ASP A 30 16.52 -0.38 6.11
N LEU A 31 15.63 -0.67 7.06
CA LEU A 31 14.56 0.25 7.43
C LEU A 31 15.08 1.60 7.93
N ALA A 32 16.14 1.60 8.75
CA ALA A 32 16.70 2.83 9.30
C ALA A 32 17.23 3.74 8.19
N GLU A 33 17.92 3.15 7.23
CA GLU A 33 18.45 3.89 6.08
C GLU A 33 17.33 4.46 5.22
N LEU A 34 16.28 3.65 4.98
CA LEU A 34 15.13 4.11 4.20
C LEU A 34 14.42 5.28 4.88
N LEU A 35 14.14 5.17 6.17
CA LEU A 35 13.48 6.24 6.90
C LEU A 35 14.29 7.52 6.85
N LYS A 36 15.60 7.43 7.09
CA LYS A 36 16.47 8.61 7.03
C LYS A 36 16.44 9.25 5.65
N GLN A 37 16.60 8.43 4.61
CA GLN A 37 16.63 8.92 3.24
C GLN A 37 15.33 9.60 2.84
N PHE A 38 14.19 8.98 3.14
CA PHE A 38 12.91 9.52 2.71
C PHE A 38 12.47 10.71 3.56
N HIS A 39 12.82 10.75 4.85
CA HIS A 39 12.58 11.93 5.67
C HIS A 39 13.34 13.17 5.17
N GLU A 40 14.47 12.97 4.52
CA GLU A 40 15.29 14.06 3.98
C GLU A 40 14.80 14.55 2.61
N GLN A 41 13.90 13.81 1.96
CA GLN A 41 13.38 14.24 0.66
C GLN A 41 12.41 15.41 0.81
N THR A 42 12.47 16.31 -0.15
CA THR A 42 11.56 17.47 -0.22
C THR A 42 10.10 17.04 -0.16
N ALA A 43 9.78 15.93 -0.84
CA ALA A 43 8.40 15.42 -0.90
C ALA A 43 7.84 15.06 0.47
N TYR A 44 8.69 14.68 1.44
CA TYR A 44 8.23 14.29 2.77
C TYR A 44 7.48 15.41 3.48
N ALA A 45 7.83 16.67 3.21
CA ALA A 45 7.17 17.81 3.84
C ALA A 45 5.67 17.89 3.52
N ARG A 46 5.23 17.26 2.42
CA ARG A 46 3.85 17.35 1.95
C ARG A 46 3.02 16.11 2.19
N VAL A 47 3.61 15.07 2.80
CA VAL A 47 2.87 13.83 3.05
C VAL A 47 2.22 13.85 4.43
N ASP A 48 1.27 12.94 4.63
CA ASP A 48 0.74 12.63 5.95
C ASP A 48 1.83 11.89 6.72
N HIS A 49 2.53 12.59 7.61
CA HIS A 49 3.70 12.04 8.33
C HIS A 49 3.33 10.86 9.22
N GLU A 50 2.21 10.96 9.92
CA GLU A 50 1.76 9.86 10.79
C GLU A 50 1.55 8.59 9.97
N PHE A 51 0.88 8.73 8.82
CA PHE A 51 0.59 7.58 7.97
C PHE A 51 1.87 6.95 7.42
N PHE A 52 2.76 7.78 6.86
CA PHE A 52 4.02 7.27 6.29
C PHE A 52 4.90 6.61 7.36
N ASP A 53 5.06 7.28 8.50
CA ASP A 53 5.96 6.81 9.56
C ASP A 53 5.41 5.58 10.28
N ALA A 54 4.11 5.36 10.27
CA ALA A 54 3.50 4.13 10.78
C ALA A 54 3.59 3.00 9.76
N ALA A 55 3.30 3.28 8.49
CA ALA A 55 3.18 2.26 7.44
C ALA A 55 4.52 1.65 7.05
N LEU A 56 5.55 2.48 6.80
CA LEU A 56 6.81 1.94 6.29
C LEU A 56 7.45 0.94 7.26
N PRO A 57 7.60 1.26 8.57
CA PRO A 57 8.15 0.27 9.50
C PRO A 57 7.27 -0.98 9.62
N ALA A 58 5.95 -0.81 9.69
CA ALA A 58 5.03 -1.94 9.84
C ALA A 58 5.15 -2.90 8.66
N ILE A 59 5.16 -2.36 7.44
CA ILE A 59 5.28 -3.18 6.23
C ILE A 59 6.63 -3.88 6.20
N CYS A 60 7.71 -3.18 6.46
CA CYS A 60 9.05 -3.78 6.43
C CYS A 60 9.21 -4.89 7.45
N LYS A 61 8.69 -4.70 8.66
CA LYS A 61 8.80 -5.68 9.74
C LYS A 61 7.95 -6.92 9.53
N THR A 62 6.87 -6.80 8.79
CA THR A 62 5.95 -7.93 8.55
C THR A 62 5.88 -8.33 7.08
N GLN A 63 6.89 -7.95 6.31
CA GLN A 63 6.86 -8.17 4.86
C GLN A 63 6.67 -9.64 4.49
N ALA A 64 7.34 -10.56 5.20
CA ALA A 64 7.20 -11.99 4.90
C ALA A 64 5.75 -12.48 5.07
N GLU A 65 5.08 -12.02 6.12
CA GLU A 65 3.68 -12.38 6.35
C GLU A 65 2.74 -11.74 5.34
N LEU A 66 3.01 -10.49 4.96
CA LEU A 66 2.23 -9.82 3.92
C LEU A 66 2.42 -10.52 2.58
N GLU A 67 3.64 -10.95 2.27
CA GLU A 67 3.93 -11.67 1.02
C GLU A 67 3.22 -13.01 0.96
N LYS A 68 3.08 -13.71 2.08
CA LYS A 68 2.29 -14.94 2.12
C LYS A 68 0.83 -14.68 1.76
N LYS A 69 0.26 -13.62 2.28
CA LYS A 69 -1.12 -13.25 1.96
C LYS A 69 -1.26 -12.86 0.49
N ILE A 70 -0.30 -12.11 -0.03
CA ILE A 70 -0.29 -11.73 -1.44
C ILE A 70 -0.20 -12.97 -2.33
N ASP A 71 0.65 -13.93 -1.95
CA ASP A 71 0.82 -15.15 -2.72
C ASP A 71 -0.49 -15.92 -2.89
N GLU A 72 -1.39 -15.83 -1.93
CA GLU A 72 -2.72 -16.45 -2.01
C GLU A 72 -3.68 -15.70 -2.92
N LEU A 73 -3.38 -14.45 -3.27
CA LEU A 73 -4.25 -13.58 -4.08
C LEU A 73 -3.88 -13.57 -5.55
N ILE A 74 -2.66 -13.97 -5.88
CA ILE A 74 -2.12 -13.81 -7.24
C ILE A 74 -2.17 -15.14 -7.98
N ASP A 75 -2.19 -15.05 -9.30
CA ASP A 75 -2.31 -16.21 -10.20
C ASP A 75 -0.97 -16.61 -10.81
N ARG A 76 0.13 -16.09 -10.26
CA ARG A 76 1.49 -16.32 -10.75
C ARG A 76 2.44 -16.34 -9.56
N PRO A 77 3.67 -16.85 -9.73
CA PRO A 77 4.65 -16.81 -8.64
C PRO A 77 4.95 -15.39 -8.20
N LEU A 78 5.17 -15.19 -6.90
CA LEU A 78 5.45 -13.87 -6.33
C LEU A 78 6.64 -13.20 -7.03
N GLU A 79 7.65 -13.99 -7.38
CA GLU A 79 8.86 -13.50 -8.04
C GLU A 79 8.60 -12.90 -9.42
N GLN A 80 7.44 -13.21 -10.02
CA GLN A 80 7.05 -12.67 -11.33
C GLN A 80 6.29 -11.36 -11.25
N LEU A 81 5.94 -10.91 -10.03
CA LEU A 81 5.36 -9.58 -9.87
C LEU A 81 6.43 -8.54 -10.13
N ASP A 82 6.06 -7.49 -10.86
CA ASP A 82 7.00 -6.39 -10.98
C ASP A 82 7.11 -5.67 -9.62
N PRO A 83 8.27 -5.00 -9.35
CA PRO A 83 8.47 -4.37 -8.04
C PRO A 83 7.44 -3.31 -7.66
N VAL A 84 6.87 -2.61 -8.64
CA VAL A 84 5.80 -1.63 -8.36
C VAL A 84 4.53 -2.35 -7.94
N GLU A 85 4.15 -3.41 -8.65
CA GLU A 85 2.96 -4.20 -8.29
C GLU A 85 3.09 -4.77 -6.88
N LEU A 86 4.25 -5.32 -6.55
CA LEU A 86 4.49 -5.84 -5.21
C LEU A 86 4.36 -4.73 -4.16
N ALA A 87 4.97 -3.56 -4.41
CA ALA A 87 4.89 -2.44 -3.48
C ALA A 87 3.44 -2.01 -3.24
N VAL A 88 2.65 -1.89 -4.32
CA VAL A 88 1.25 -1.49 -4.23
C VAL A 88 0.43 -2.53 -3.45
N LEU A 89 0.66 -3.82 -3.69
CA LEU A 89 -0.04 -4.88 -2.98
C LEU A 89 0.37 -4.94 -1.50
N LEU A 90 1.65 -4.72 -1.19
CA LEU A 90 2.11 -4.64 0.21
C LEU A 90 1.38 -3.53 0.97
N ILE A 91 1.28 -2.35 0.37
CA ILE A 91 0.57 -1.22 0.97
C ILE A 91 -0.91 -1.54 1.15
N GLY A 92 -1.55 -2.06 0.10
CA GLY A 92 -2.98 -2.36 0.15
C GLY A 92 -3.34 -3.41 1.19
N VAL A 93 -2.61 -4.51 1.24
CA VAL A 93 -2.86 -5.57 2.21
C VAL A 93 -2.58 -5.08 3.63
N TYR A 94 -1.50 -4.30 3.82
CA TYR A 94 -1.23 -3.66 5.10
C TYR A 94 -2.41 -2.80 5.54
N GLU A 95 -2.92 -1.94 4.68
CA GLU A 95 -4.03 -1.05 5.04
C GLU A 95 -5.30 -1.84 5.33
N LEU A 96 -5.61 -2.84 4.51
CA LEU A 96 -6.80 -3.67 4.74
C LEU A 96 -6.74 -4.37 6.10
N GLU A 97 -5.58 -4.85 6.47
CA GLU A 97 -5.40 -5.62 7.71
C GLU A 97 -5.25 -4.73 8.94
N SER A 98 -4.51 -3.63 8.82
CA SER A 98 -4.05 -2.86 9.98
C SER A 98 -4.61 -1.46 10.10
N ARG A 99 -5.15 -0.89 9.03
CA ARG A 99 -5.72 0.46 9.04
C ARG A 99 -7.22 0.40 8.83
N ILE A 100 -7.91 -0.16 9.80
CA ILE A 100 -9.37 -0.33 9.73
C ILE A 100 -10.12 1.00 9.74
N ASP A 101 -9.44 2.08 10.12
CA ASP A 101 -9.96 3.45 10.00
C ASP A 101 -10.13 3.89 8.54
N VAL A 102 -9.44 3.23 7.60
CA VAL A 102 -9.56 3.52 6.17
C VAL A 102 -10.58 2.57 5.55
N PRO A 103 -11.66 3.08 4.94
CA PRO A 103 -12.66 2.21 4.29
C PRO A 103 -12.01 1.34 3.20
N TYR A 104 -12.46 0.09 3.08
CA TYR A 104 -11.83 -0.83 2.13
C TYR A 104 -11.88 -0.32 0.69
N ARG A 105 -12.97 0.36 0.31
CA ARG A 105 -13.08 0.92 -1.05
C ARG A 105 -12.04 2.00 -1.32
N VAL A 106 -11.69 2.77 -0.28
CA VAL A 106 -10.63 3.78 -0.40
C VAL A 106 -9.28 3.08 -0.60
N VAL A 107 -9.03 2.00 0.15
CA VAL A 107 -7.78 1.23 -0.01
C VAL A 107 -7.66 0.73 -1.45
N ILE A 108 -8.72 0.14 -2.00
CA ILE A 108 -8.70 -0.37 -3.37
C ILE A 108 -8.48 0.75 -4.38
N ASN A 109 -9.24 1.84 -4.26
CA ASN A 109 -9.12 2.97 -5.18
C ASN A 109 -7.72 3.59 -5.16
N GLU A 110 -7.15 3.75 -3.97
CA GLU A 110 -5.80 4.30 -3.85
C GLU A 110 -4.77 3.35 -4.46
N GLY A 111 -4.92 2.04 -4.24
CA GLY A 111 -4.04 1.05 -4.87
C GLY A 111 -4.11 1.10 -6.38
N VAL A 112 -5.31 1.21 -6.93
CA VAL A 112 -5.51 1.33 -8.38
C VAL A 112 -4.84 2.60 -8.91
N ASN A 113 -4.98 3.72 -8.21
CA ASN A 113 -4.37 4.98 -8.62
C ASN A 113 -2.84 4.93 -8.55
N LEU A 114 -2.28 4.26 -7.54
CA LEU A 114 -0.83 4.05 -7.46
C LEU A 114 -0.33 3.22 -8.65
N ALA A 115 -1.06 2.19 -9.01
CA ALA A 115 -0.69 1.35 -10.15
C ALA A 115 -0.77 2.13 -11.46
N LYS A 116 -1.76 3.00 -11.62
CA LYS A 116 -1.87 3.87 -12.80
C LYS A 116 -0.71 4.85 -12.89
N ARG A 117 -0.27 5.37 -11.75
CA ARG A 117 0.79 6.38 -11.72
C ARG A 117 2.17 5.78 -11.93
N PHE A 118 2.47 4.65 -11.30
CA PHE A 118 3.82 4.10 -11.25
C PHE A 118 3.99 2.79 -12.01
N GLY A 119 2.90 2.09 -12.27
CA GLY A 119 2.96 0.75 -12.84
C GLY A 119 2.89 0.71 -14.35
N ALA A 120 2.93 -0.50 -14.88
CA ALA A 120 2.80 -0.75 -16.31
C ALA A 120 1.36 -0.53 -16.77
N LEU A 121 1.19 -0.40 -18.07
CA LEU A 121 -0.11 -0.27 -18.71
C LEU A 121 -1.01 -1.45 -18.30
N ASP A 122 -2.23 -1.16 -17.90
CA ASP A 122 -3.23 -2.14 -17.46
C ASP A 122 -2.92 -2.88 -16.17
N GLY A 123 -1.78 -2.62 -15.53
CA GLY A 123 -1.46 -3.21 -14.22
C GLY A 123 -2.50 -2.89 -13.15
N HIS A 124 -3.16 -1.74 -13.27
CA HIS A 124 -4.18 -1.32 -12.30
C HIS A 124 -5.39 -2.26 -12.25
N LYS A 125 -5.72 -2.91 -13.35
CA LYS A 125 -6.83 -3.88 -13.39
C LYS A 125 -6.51 -5.11 -12.54
N TYR A 126 -5.26 -5.55 -12.62
CA TYR A 126 -4.79 -6.67 -11.81
C TYR A 126 -4.78 -6.32 -10.32
N ILE A 127 -4.29 -5.13 -9.98
CA ILE A 127 -4.29 -4.64 -8.61
C ILE A 127 -5.71 -4.56 -8.06
N ASN A 128 -6.64 -4.03 -8.85
CA ASN A 128 -8.04 -3.94 -8.43
C ASN A 128 -8.60 -5.32 -8.08
N ALA A 129 -8.37 -6.30 -8.95
CA ALA A 129 -8.85 -7.67 -8.73
C ALA A 129 -8.24 -8.29 -7.48
N CYS A 130 -6.93 -8.14 -7.28
CA CYS A 130 -6.24 -8.71 -6.12
C CYS A 130 -6.72 -8.08 -4.82
N LEU A 131 -6.84 -6.75 -4.77
CA LEU A 131 -7.25 -6.07 -3.55
C LEU A 131 -8.73 -6.30 -3.23
N ASP A 132 -9.56 -6.48 -4.26
CA ASP A 132 -10.96 -6.82 -4.05
C ASP A 132 -11.09 -8.19 -3.36
N VAL A 133 -10.35 -9.19 -3.82
CA VAL A 133 -10.31 -10.50 -3.18
C VAL A 133 -9.78 -10.40 -1.75
N ALA A 134 -8.71 -9.64 -1.55
CA ALA A 134 -8.15 -9.44 -0.21
C ALA A 134 -9.16 -8.80 0.75
N ALA A 135 -9.93 -7.82 0.26
CA ALA A 135 -10.93 -7.14 1.08
C ALA A 135 -12.04 -8.08 1.53
N GLN A 136 -12.45 -9.01 0.68
CA GLN A 136 -13.49 -9.97 1.03
C GLN A 136 -13.09 -10.86 2.21
N SER A 137 -11.80 -11.14 2.35
CA SER A 137 -11.27 -11.92 3.46
C SER A 137 -10.96 -11.05 4.67
N LEU A 138 -10.22 -9.96 4.46
CA LEU A 138 -9.70 -9.12 5.56
C LEU A 138 -10.72 -8.13 6.11
N ARG A 139 -11.72 -7.80 5.32
CA ARG A 139 -12.78 -6.86 5.69
C ARG A 139 -14.16 -7.45 5.43
N SER A 140 -14.32 -8.75 5.71
CA SER A 140 -15.55 -9.49 5.40
C SER A 140 -16.80 -8.82 5.96
N ASN A 141 -16.76 -8.32 7.19
CA ASN A 141 -17.90 -7.67 7.81
C ASN A 141 -18.27 -6.35 7.09
N GLU A 142 -17.26 -5.58 6.74
CA GLU A 142 -17.46 -4.31 6.04
C GLU A 142 -18.03 -4.53 4.64
N VAL A 143 -17.46 -5.46 3.90
CA VAL A 143 -17.91 -5.80 2.54
C VAL A 143 -19.35 -6.31 2.57
N SER A 144 -19.68 -7.21 3.50
CA SER A 144 -21.04 -7.73 3.68
C SER A 144 -22.07 -6.64 3.93
N LYS A 145 -21.75 -5.71 4.82
CA LYS A 145 -22.65 -4.60 5.14
C LYS A 145 -22.95 -3.73 3.93
N GLN A 146 -21.94 -3.47 3.11
CA GLN A 146 -22.11 -2.64 1.92
C GLN A 146 -22.85 -3.36 0.81
N SER A 147 -22.74 -4.68 0.75
CA SER A 147 -23.45 -5.50 -0.24
C SER A 147 -24.93 -5.62 0.07
N SER A 148 -25.31 -5.60 1.35
CA SER A 148 -26.70 -5.78 1.77
C SER A 148 -27.44 -4.46 1.93
N GLY A 149 -26.77 -3.34 1.76
CA GLY A 149 -27.38 -2.00 1.89
C GLY A 149 -28.00 -1.46 0.61
#